data_712bb8fa7380966907878699af795155
#
_entry.id   712bb8fa7380966907878699af795155
#
_cell.length_a   1.000
_cell.length_b   1.000
_cell.length_c   1.000
_cell.angle_alpha   90.00
_cell.angle_beta   90.00
_cell.angle_gamma   90.00
#
_symmetry.space_group_name_H-M   'P 1'
#
loop_
_entity.id
_entity.type
_entity.pdbx_description
1 polymer ?
#
loop_
_entity_poly.entity_id
_entity_poly.type
_entity_poly.pdbx_seq_one_letter_code
_entity_poly.pdbx_strand_id
1 'polypeptide(L)'
;MGQRHKRLFEEDGVEFIGVADTTAEATALFKRIKSGELTPDFAVVASPAVTHDEYVKKCIKMKLPVLVEKPVSISGEDALEYQKHALKRNALVFVGHSERFNPAIEEFAKTDFCKEMQGCLKSWFLQKQDVFPICFKFTRTHGFSPRNRDVSVEYDLMIHDMDLLCSFVDKNAMLYKSLDCVELSDDRVHAIYDFRTLKAEFIADRNSASDARTVEISMKGRSVTLDLGAYRNGNPAYALQHEHQAFLNYLSSYKNAALDEDSAYDWYRDFYDACYAVVLVALIGELYKKGRANEIDAK
;
A
#
# COMPACT_ATOMS: atom_id res chain seq x y z
N MET A 1 -5.56 12.65 -8.24
CA MET A 1 -4.90 11.45 -8.88
C MET A 1 -5.62 11.06 -10.17
N GLY A 2 -6.92 10.98 -10.24
CA GLY A 2 -7.67 10.52 -11.43
C GLY A 2 -7.21 11.09 -12.77
N GLN A 3 -7.06 12.41 -12.88
CA GLN A 3 -6.57 13.05 -14.12
C GLN A 3 -5.12 12.63 -14.48
N ARG A 4 -4.30 12.32 -13.48
CA ARG A 4 -2.92 11.86 -13.71
C ARG A 4 -2.90 10.41 -14.22
N HIS A 5 -3.70 9.54 -13.64
CA HIS A 5 -3.89 8.18 -14.14
C HIS A 5 -4.44 8.20 -15.56
N LYS A 6 -5.51 8.99 -15.80
CA LYS A 6 -6.13 9.09 -17.11
C LYS A 6 -5.08 9.45 -18.17
N ARG A 7 -4.32 10.54 -17.96
CA ARG A 7 -3.30 10.98 -18.92
C ARG A 7 -2.27 9.89 -19.22
N LEU A 8 -1.71 9.26 -18.19
CA LEU A 8 -0.66 8.26 -18.36
C LEU A 8 -1.19 6.99 -19.05
N PHE A 9 -2.38 6.53 -18.73
CA PHE A 9 -3.00 5.41 -19.42
C PHE A 9 -3.32 5.74 -20.90
N GLU A 10 -3.74 6.97 -21.19
CA GLU A 10 -3.95 7.43 -22.58
C GLU A 10 -2.63 7.46 -23.38
N GLU A 11 -1.50 7.86 -22.73
CA GLU A 11 -0.15 7.78 -23.31
C GLU A 11 0.24 6.31 -23.62
N ASP A 12 -0.23 5.35 -22.86
CA ASP A 12 -0.04 3.90 -23.05
C ASP A 12 -1.07 3.29 -24.02
N GLY A 13 -1.94 4.10 -24.66
CA GLY A 13 -2.91 3.66 -25.66
C GLY A 13 -4.21 3.09 -25.08
N VAL A 14 -4.50 3.31 -23.79
CA VAL A 14 -5.76 2.90 -23.16
C VAL A 14 -6.87 3.91 -23.47
N GLU A 15 -8.02 3.42 -23.96
CA GLU A 15 -9.20 4.22 -24.21
C GLU A 15 -10.11 4.26 -22.98
N PHE A 16 -10.52 5.47 -22.57
CA PHE A 16 -11.49 5.65 -21.49
C PHE A 16 -12.92 5.70 -22.03
N ILE A 17 -13.70 4.65 -21.83
CA ILE A 17 -15.11 4.54 -22.27
C ILE A 17 -16.10 5.17 -21.27
N GLY A 18 -15.63 5.65 -20.13
CA GLY A 18 -16.43 6.37 -19.14
C GLY A 18 -15.55 6.96 -18.03
N VAL A 19 -15.92 8.15 -17.58
CA VAL A 19 -15.29 8.88 -16.46
C VAL A 19 -16.39 9.37 -15.54
N ALA A 20 -16.14 9.38 -14.23
CA ALA A 20 -17.05 9.87 -13.21
C ALA A 20 -16.28 10.69 -12.17
N ASP A 21 -16.69 11.93 -11.97
CA ASP A 21 -16.14 12.83 -10.94
C ASP A 21 -17.06 12.96 -9.71
N THR A 22 -18.28 12.42 -9.80
CA THR A 22 -19.27 12.42 -8.73
C THR A 22 -19.80 11.02 -8.43
N THR A 23 -20.31 10.80 -7.21
CA THR A 23 -20.95 9.53 -6.83
C THR A 23 -22.16 9.19 -7.71
N ALA A 24 -22.91 10.20 -8.18
CA ALA A 24 -24.05 10.00 -9.07
C ALA A 24 -23.61 9.46 -10.44
N GLU A 25 -22.56 10.05 -11.03
CA GLU A 25 -21.97 9.60 -12.28
C GLU A 25 -21.36 8.20 -12.16
N ALA A 26 -20.61 7.93 -11.07
CA ALA A 26 -20.07 6.60 -10.79
C ALA A 26 -21.21 5.56 -10.69
N THR A 27 -22.30 5.88 -10.01
CA THR A 27 -23.46 5.00 -9.90
C THR A 27 -24.09 4.74 -11.27
N ALA A 28 -24.20 5.76 -12.13
CA ALA A 28 -24.69 5.61 -13.49
C ALA A 28 -23.77 4.72 -14.33
N LEU A 29 -22.46 4.90 -14.26
CA LEU A 29 -21.50 4.04 -14.96
C LEU A 29 -21.62 2.58 -14.52
N PHE A 30 -21.65 2.29 -13.22
CA PHE A 30 -21.84 0.92 -12.72
C PHE A 30 -23.16 0.28 -13.17
N LYS A 31 -24.25 1.07 -13.32
CA LYS A 31 -25.51 0.56 -13.90
C LYS A 31 -25.35 0.16 -15.36
N ARG A 32 -24.68 0.99 -16.17
CA ARG A 32 -24.42 0.72 -17.58
C ARG A 32 -23.51 -0.49 -17.77
N ILE A 33 -22.50 -0.66 -16.91
CA ILE A 33 -21.66 -1.85 -16.91
C ILE A 33 -22.48 -3.09 -16.54
N LYS A 34 -23.30 -2.99 -15.50
CA LYS A 34 -24.14 -4.11 -15.03
C LYS A 34 -25.19 -4.53 -16.08
N SER A 35 -25.71 -3.60 -16.87
CA SER A 35 -26.65 -3.89 -17.96
C SER A 35 -25.99 -4.45 -19.23
N GLY A 36 -24.65 -4.45 -19.30
CA GLY A 36 -23.91 -4.83 -20.51
C GLY A 36 -23.85 -3.75 -21.58
N GLU A 37 -24.34 -2.53 -21.29
CA GLU A 37 -24.21 -1.37 -22.19
C GLU A 37 -22.76 -0.90 -22.35
N LEU A 38 -21.97 -1.03 -21.27
CA LEU A 38 -20.54 -0.81 -21.28
C LEU A 38 -19.81 -2.07 -20.83
N THR A 39 -18.74 -2.39 -21.54
CA THR A 39 -17.91 -3.58 -21.26
C THR A 39 -16.45 -3.17 -21.08
N PRO A 40 -16.09 -2.48 -19.98
CA PRO A 40 -14.72 -2.09 -19.73
C PRO A 40 -13.85 -3.31 -19.44
N ASP A 41 -12.59 -3.22 -19.84
CA ASP A 41 -11.57 -4.22 -19.50
C ASP A 41 -11.16 -4.14 -18.03
N PHE A 42 -11.18 -2.94 -17.47
CA PHE A 42 -10.88 -2.65 -16.06
C PHE A 42 -11.46 -1.31 -15.62
N ALA A 43 -11.39 -1.05 -14.34
CA ALA A 43 -11.71 0.25 -13.74
C ALA A 43 -10.48 0.85 -13.03
N VAL A 44 -10.43 2.19 -12.95
CA VAL A 44 -9.50 2.92 -12.09
C VAL A 44 -10.31 3.68 -11.04
N VAL A 45 -10.04 3.41 -9.76
CA VAL A 45 -10.67 4.10 -8.62
C VAL A 45 -9.63 5.03 -8.01
N ALA A 46 -9.80 6.34 -8.25
CA ALA A 46 -8.92 7.40 -7.77
C ALA A 46 -9.72 8.54 -7.11
N SER A 47 -10.83 8.17 -6.48
CA SER A 47 -11.72 9.02 -5.69
C SER A 47 -11.14 9.30 -4.30
N PRO A 48 -11.77 10.11 -3.42
CA PRO A 48 -11.36 10.23 -2.02
C PRO A 48 -11.33 8.86 -1.32
N ALA A 49 -10.33 8.66 -0.45
CA ALA A 49 -10.04 7.37 0.19
C ALA A 49 -11.26 6.77 0.92
N VAL A 50 -12.06 7.61 1.55
CA VAL A 50 -13.29 7.21 2.26
C VAL A 50 -14.37 6.58 1.36
N THR A 51 -14.22 6.70 0.03
CA THR A 51 -15.17 6.14 -0.95
C THR A 51 -14.66 4.88 -1.65
N HIS A 52 -13.39 4.50 -1.44
CA HIS A 52 -12.79 3.34 -2.11
C HIS A 52 -13.57 2.06 -1.82
N ASP A 53 -13.99 1.87 -0.58
CA ASP A 53 -14.74 0.69 -0.12
C ASP A 53 -15.96 0.38 -0.99
N GLU A 54 -16.76 1.39 -1.31
CA GLU A 54 -17.96 1.22 -2.13
C GLU A 54 -17.61 0.70 -3.54
N TYR A 55 -16.57 1.28 -4.14
CA TYR A 55 -16.24 0.97 -5.53
C TYR A 55 -15.47 -0.34 -5.65
N VAL A 56 -14.55 -0.63 -4.74
CA VAL A 56 -13.82 -1.91 -4.69
C VAL A 56 -14.80 -3.07 -4.52
N LYS A 57 -15.75 -2.97 -3.57
CA LYS A 57 -16.81 -3.98 -3.39
C LYS A 57 -17.61 -4.24 -4.66
N LYS A 58 -17.96 -3.18 -5.40
CA LYS A 58 -18.69 -3.31 -6.68
C LYS A 58 -17.84 -4.02 -7.74
N CYS A 59 -16.57 -3.64 -7.89
CA CYS A 59 -15.65 -4.26 -8.85
C CYS A 59 -15.44 -5.75 -8.55
N ILE A 60 -15.14 -6.11 -7.30
CA ILE A 60 -14.99 -7.51 -6.87
C ILE A 60 -16.27 -8.32 -7.17
N LYS A 61 -17.45 -7.75 -6.85
CA LYS A 61 -18.75 -8.40 -7.10
C LYS A 61 -19.00 -8.68 -8.58
N MET A 62 -18.57 -7.77 -9.43
CA MET A 62 -18.73 -7.85 -10.89
C MET A 62 -17.59 -8.60 -11.57
N LYS A 63 -16.55 -9.00 -10.86
CA LYS A 63 -15.29 -9.51 -11.38
C LYS A 63 -14.64 -8.55 -12.40
N LEU A 64 -14.85 -7.25 -12.21
CA LEU A 64 -14.24 -6.21 -13.00
C LEU A 64 -12.84 -5.94 -12.43
N PRO A 65 -11.77 -6.21 -13.19
CA PRO A 65 -10.43 -5.85 -12.78
C PRO A 65 -10.34 -4.39 -12.36
N VAL A 66 -9.65 -4.09 -11.27
CA VAL A 66 -9.59 -2.72 -10.75
C VAL A 66 -8.20 -2.36 -10.27
N LEU A 67 -7.73 -1.18 -10.70
CA LEU A 67 -6.67 -0.43 -10.05
C LEU A 67 -7.32 0.57 -9.10
N VAL A 68 -7.03 0.48 -7.81
CA VAL A 68 -7.54 1.40 -6.80
C VAL A 68 -6.38 2.14 -6.13
N GLU A 69 -6.52 3.47 -5.99
CA GLU A 69 -5.56 4.27 -5.22
C GLU A 69 -5.47 3.83 -3.76
N LYS A 70 -4.34 4.10 -3.17
CA LYS A 70 -4.11 3.83 -1.73
C LYS A 70 -4.88 4.84 -0.84
N PRO A 71 -5.24 4.44 0.38
CA PRO A 71 -5.33 3.06 0.84
C PRO A 71 -6.51 2.34 0.20
N VAL A 72 -6.45 1.03 0.06
CA VAL A 72 -7.59 0.25 -0.48
C VAL A 72 -8.84 0.39 0.39
N SER A 73 -8.66 0.59 1.69
CA SER A 73 -9.68 0.85 2.70
C SER A 73 -9.10 1.66 3.86
N ILE A 74 -9.94 2.32 4.62
CA ILE A 74 -9.60 2.94 5.91
C ILE A 74 -10.01 2.05 7.11
N SER A 75 -10.41 0.82 6.85
CA SER A 75 -10.81 -0.20 7.83
C SER A 75 -9.99 -1.48 7.60
N GLY A 76 -9.31 -1.94 8.64
CA GLY A 76 -8.57 -3.21 8.60
C GLY A 76 -9.51 -4.41 8.38
N GLU A 77 -10.71 -4.39 8.95
CA GLU A 77 -11.72 -5.43 8.78
C GLU A 77 -12.21 -5.50 7.34
N ASP A 78 -12.58 -4.37 6.74
CA ASP A 78 -13.00 -4.29 5.35
C ASP A 78 -11.89 -4.74 4.39
N ALA A 79 -10.63 -4.34 4.63
CA ALA A 79 -9.50 -4.76 3.82
C ALA A 79 -9.35 -6.30 3.80
N LEU A 80 -9.48 -6.96 4.97
CA LEU A 80 -9.46 -8.43 5.07
C LEU A 80 -10.67 -9.08 4.37
N GLU A 81 -11.84 -8.44 4.44
CA GLU A 81 -13.03 -8.92 3.74
C GLU A 81 -12.84 -8.86 2.22
N TYR A 82 -12.26 -7.76 1.69
CA TYR A 82 -11.97 -7.63 0.26
C TYR A 82 -10.99 -8.68 -0.22
N GLN A 83 -9.94 -8.94 0.56
CA GLN A 83 -8.99 -9.99 0.28
C GLN A 83 -9.67 -11.35 0.10
N LYS A 84 -10.51 -11.74 1.07
CA LYS A 84 -11.26 -13.00 1.04
C LYS A 84 -12.21 -13.08 -0.16
N HIS A 85 -12.91 -11.97 -0.44
CA HIS A 85 -13.87 -11.91 -1.54
C HIS A 85 -13.19 -11.90 -2.90
N ALA A 86 -12.08 -11.18 -3.06
CA ALA A 86 -11.31 -11.17 -4.31
C ALA A 86 -10.78 -12.56 -4.62
N LEU A 87 -10.17 -13.25 -3.64
CA LEU A 87 -9.69 -14.61 -3.79
C LEU A 87 -10.82 -15.57 -4.18
N LYS A 88 -11.93 -15.59 -3.40
CA LYS A 88 -13.06 -16.47 -3.65
C LYS A 88 -13.68 -16.29 -5.04
N ARG A 89 -13.63 -15.08 -5.58
CA ARG A 89 -14.23 -14.72 -6.87
C ARG A 89 -13.24 -14.75 -8.02
N ASN A 90 -11.97 -14.96 -7.74
CA ASN A 90 -10.86 -14.73 -8.68
C ASN A 90 -11.01 -13.36 -9.34
N ALA A 91 -11.07 -12.30 -8.54
CA ALA A 91 -11.25 -10.93 -8.99
C ALA A 91 -9.94 -10.15 -8.82
N LEU A 92 -9.38 -9.64 -9.91
CA LEU A 92 -8.13 -8.87 -9.89
C LEU A 92 -8.36 -7.50 -9.25
N VAL A 93 -7.70 -7.26 -8.11
CA VAL A 93 -7.62 -5.97 -7.43
C VAL A 93 -6.15 -5.60 -7.29
N PHE A 94 -5.77 -4.45 -7.83
CA PHE A 94 -4.44 -3.90 -7.75
C PHE A 94 -4.50 -2.57 -6.98
N VAL A 95 -3.67 -2.42 -5.95
CA VAL A 95 -3.64 -1.20 -5.12
C VAL A 95 -2.47 -0.32 -5.56
N GLY A 96 -2.73 0.96 -5.77
CA GLY A 96 -1.81 1.97 -6.27
C GLY A 96 -0.74 2.37 -5.23
N HIS A 97 0.12 1.44 -4.86
CA HIS A 97 1.29 1.69 -4.01
C HIS A 97 2.52 2.00 -4.86
N SER A 98 2.54 3.18 -5.48
CA SER A 98 3.59 3.59 -6.43
C SER A 98 5.01 3.58 -5.85
N GLU A 99 5.18 3.68 -4.52
CA GLU A 99 6.51 3.61 -3.91
C GLU A 99 7.20 2.26 -4.10
N ARG A 100 6.48 1.17 -4.34
CA ARG A 100 7.08 -0.13 -4.73
C ARG A 100 7.90 -0.05 -6.01
N PHE A 101 7.55 0.90 -6.90
CA PHE A 101 8.17 1.14 -8.18
C PHE A 101 9.13 2.35 -8.14
N ASN A 102 9.53 2.78 -6.95
CA ASN A 102 10.53 3.83 -6.78
C ASN A 102 11.91 3.30 -7.21
N PRO A 103 12.66 4.01 -8.06
CA PRO A 103 13.99 3.56 -8.51
C PRO A 103 14.95 3.22 -7.38
N ALA A 104 14.90 3.93 -6.24
CA ALA A 104 15.73 3.60 -5.09
C ALA A 104 15.39 2.21 -4.52
N ILE A 105 14.11 1.81 -4.54
CA ILE A 105 13.66 0.48 -4.11
C ILE A 105 14.10 -0.60 -5.12
N GLU A 106 13.94 -0.33 -6.41
CA GLU A 106 14.37 -1.25 -7.47
C GLU A 106 15.88 -1.49 -7.46
N GLU A 107 16.67 -0.43 -7.22
CA GLU A 107 18.13 -0.55 -7.09
C GLU A 107 18.52 -1.29 -5.81
N PHE A 108 17.89 -0.97 -4.68
CA PHE A 108 18.14 -1.66 -3.43
C PHE A 108 17.87 -3.16 -3.55
N ALA A 109 16.80 -3.56 -4.21
CA ALA A 109 16.46 -4.97 -4.40
C ALA A 109 17.57 -5.80 -5.08
N LYS A 110 18.42 -5.16 -5.87
CA LYS A 110 19.55 -5.80 -6.59
C LYS A 110 20.80 -5.96 -5.72
N THR A 111 20.88 -5.26 -4.58
CA THR A 111 22.08 -5.23 -3.73
C THR A 111 22.28 -6.53 -2.96
N ASP A 112 23.55 -6.83 -2.65
CA ASP A 112 23.88 -7.98 -1.80
C ASP A 112 23.38 -7.80 -0.37
N PHE A 113 23.27 -6.55 0.11
CA PHE A 113 22.68 -6.25 1.43
C PHE A 113 21.20 -6.69 1.47
N CYS A 114 20.41 -6.38 0.43
CA CYS A 114 19.01 -6.81 0.34
C CYS A 114 18.89 -8.34 0.28
N LYS A 115 19.70 -9.00 -0.53
CA LYS A 115 19.71 -10.47 -0.62
C LYS A 115 20.06 -11.13 0.71
N GLU A 116 21.06 -10.59 1.43
CA GLU A 116 21.44 -11.07 2.76
C GLU A 116 20.32 -10.86 3.77
N MET A 117 19.68 -9.69 3.77
CA MET A 117 18.54 -9.37 4.61
C MET A 117 17.40 -10.37 4.40
N GLN A 118 17.01 -10.60 3.15
CA GLN A 118 15.96 -11.57 2.82
C GLN A 118 16.34 -13.00 3.22
N GLY A 119 17.61 -13.38 3.06
CA GLY A 119 18.15 -14.66 3.51
C GLY A 119 18.05 -14.82 5.04
N CYS A 120 18.35 -13.77 5.81
CA CYS A 120 18.21 -13.76 7.27
C CYS A 120 16.75 -13.95 7.68
N LEU A 121 15.81 -13.21 7.10
CA LEU A 121 14.37 -13.32 7.38
C LEU A 121 13.84 -14.73 7.08
N LYS A 122 14.23 -15.30 5.95
CA LYS A 122 13.85 -16.66 5.55
C LYS A 122 14.45 -17.73 6.48
N SER A 123 15.72 -17.60 6.85
CA SER A 123 16.39 -18.54 7.75
C SER A 123 15.77 -18.54 9.14
N TRP A 124 15.39 -17.38 9.66
CA TRP A 124 14.70 -17.28 10.95
C TRP A 124 13.37 -18.05 10.93
N PHE A 125 12.57 -17.86 9.87
CA PHE A 125 11.30 -18.55 9.73
C PHE A 125 11.45 -20.08 9.69
N LEU A 126 12.46 -20.57 8.97
CA LEU A 126 12.69 -22.00 8.78
C LEU A 126 13.37 -22.68 9.98
N GLN A 127 14.30 -22.00 10.65
CA GLN A 127 15.21 -22.63 11.61
C GLN A 127 15.02 -22.17 13.06
N LYS A 128 14.16 -21.16 13.28
CA LYS A 128 13.93 -20.51 14.59
C LYS A 128 15.23 -20.13 15.33
N GLN A 129 16.28 -19.80 14.57
CA GLN A 129 17.56 -19.36 15.14
C GLN A 129 17.46 -17.89 15.54
N ASP A 130 18.16 -17.52 16.62
CA ASP A 130 18.31 -16.12 17.01
C ASP A 130 19.01 -15.35 15.87
N VAL A 131 18.26 -14.53 15.18
CA VAL A 131 18.76 -13.64 14.14
C VAL A 131 18.99 -12.27 14.76
N PHE A 132 20.08 -11.62 14.39
CA PHE A 132 20.30 -10.23 14.76
C PHE A 132 19.10 -9.39 14.31
N PRO A 133 18.57 -8.51 15.17
CA PRO A 133 17.39 -7.73 14.82
C PRO A 133 17.65 -6.92 13.54
N ILE A 134 16.78 -7.09 12.59
CA ILE A 134 16.72 -6.19 11.43
C ILE A 134 15.85 -5.04 11.86
N CYS A 135 16.36 -3.82 11.70
CA CYS A 135 15.62 -2.61 12.04
C CYS A 135 15.37 -1.79 10.78
N PHE A 136 14.12 -1.38 10.61
CA PHE A 136 13.70 -0.43 9.60
C PHE A 136 13.31 0.87 10.29
N LYS A 137 13.70 2.00 9.70
CA LYS A 137 13.21 3.31 10.09
C LYS A 137 12.73 4.05 8.86
N PHE A 138 11.44 4.33 8.83
CA PHE A 138 10.79 5.10 7.78
C PHE A 138 10.55 6.52 8.26
N THR A 139 10.94 7.50 7.45
CA THR A 139 10.67 8.91 7.71
C THR A 139 10.04 9.53 6.48
N ARG A 140 8.80 10.01 6.63
CA ARG A 140 8.03 10.63 5.56
C ARG A 140 7.42 11.93 6.07
N THR A 141 8.07 13.04 5.76
CA THR A 141 7.65 14.35 6.20
C THR A 141 7.54 15.32 5.03
N HIS A 142 6.63 16.28 5.14
CA HIS A 142 6.53 17.43 4.23
C HIS A 142 5.81 18.59 4.90
N GLY A 143 5.97 19.78 4.34
CA GLY A 143 5.27 20.97 4.78
C GLY A 143 3.76 20.88 4.55
N PHE A 144 3.01 21.82 5.13
CA PHE A 144 1.56 21.87 5.02
C PHE A 144 1.07 21.76 3.57
N SER A 145 0.08 20.87 3.34
CA SER A 145 -0.65 20.75 2.09
C SER A 145 -2.16 20.66 2.37
N PRO A 146 -3.02 21.36 1.62
CA PRO A 146 -4.47 21.22 1.75
C PRO A 146 -5.01 19.93 1.13
N ARG A 147 -4.18 19.13 0.45
CA ARG A 147 -4.55 17.89 -0.21
C ARG A 147 -4.58 16.73 0.77
N ASN A 148 -5.39 15.71 0.47
CA ASN A 148 -5.45 14.41 1.16
C ASN A 148 -5.72 14.56 2.67
N ARG A 149 -6.67 15.43 3.05
CA ARG A 149 -7.07 15.63 4.44
C ARG A 149 -8.39 14.95 4.78
N ASP A 150 -8.88 14.13 3.89
CA ASP A 150 -10.05 13.27 4.08
C ASP A 150 -9.76 12.06 4.97
N VAL A 151 -8.48 11.76 5.20
CA VAL A 151 -8.01 10.70 6.10
C VAL A 151 -6.89 11.22 7.00
N SER A 152 -6.67 10.54 8.12
CA SER A 152 -5.57 10.83 9.04
C SER A 152 -4.20 10.46 8.42
N VAL A 153 -3.12 10.98 9.03
CA VAL A 153 -1.77 10.92 8.47
C VAL A 153 -1.26 9.49 8.29
N GLU A 154 -1.68 8.57 9.12
CA GLU A 154 -1.30 7.15 9.02
C GLU A 154 -1.87 6.51 7.76
N TYR A 155 -3.07 6.86 7.32
CA TYR A 155 -3.66 6.39 6.08
C TYR A 155 -3.23 7.19 4.85
N ASP A 156 -2.78 8.43 5.04
CA ASP A 156 -2.28 9.25 3.93
C ASP A 156 -0.80 8.99 3.63
N LEU A 157 0.07 9.08 4.65
CA LEU A 157 1.52 9.02 4.48
C LEU A 157 2.12 7.68 4.92
N MET A 158 1.85 7.25 6.16
CA MET A 158 2.50 6.06 6.72
C MET A 158 2.13 4.79 5.99
N ILE A 159 0.93 4.73 5.38
CA ILE A 159 0.48 3.56 4.61
C ILE A 159 1.44 3.19 3.47
N HIS A 160 2.11 4.16 2.84
CA HIS A 160 3.13 3.90 1.82
C HIS A 160 4.33 3.13 2.38
N ASP A 161 4.78 3.53 3.57
CA ASP A 161 5.95 2.97 4.22
C ASP A 161 5.63 1.61 4.84
N MET A 162 4.42 1.45 5.37
CA MET A 162 3.92 0.16 5.85
C MET A 162 3.80 -0.85 4.71
N ASP A 163 3.31 -0.43 3.57
CA ASP A 163 3.22 -1.26 2.38
C ASP A 163 4.62 -1.66 1.86
N LEU A 164 5.58 -0.74 1.85
CA LEU A 164 6.97 -1.07 1.53
C LEU A 164 7.55 -2.11 2.51
N LEU A 165 7.30 -1.97 3.81
CA LEU A 165 7.73 -2.98 4.78
C LEU A 165 7.12 -4.35 4.44
N CYS A 166 5.81 -4.41 4.15
CA CYS A 166 5.13 -5.64 3.76
C CYS A 166 5.70 -6.25 2.47
N SER A 167 6.15 -5.42 1.53
CA SER A 167 6.78 -5.89 0.28
C SER A 167 8.20 -6.43 0.45
N PHE A 168 8.95 -5.92 1.44
CA PHE A 168 10.31 -6.39 1.76
C PHE A 168 10.32 -7.67 2.57
N VAL A 169 9.30 -7.88 3.41
CA VAL A 169 9.29 -8.89 4.46
C VAL A 169 8.14 -9.87 4.24
N ASP A 170 8.45 -11.15 4.16
CA ASP A 170 7.41 -12.18 4.13
C ASP A 170 6.50 -12.06 5.37
N LYS A 171 5.18 -12.09 5.15
CA LYS A 171 4.17 -12.00 6.21
C LYS A 171 4.38 -12.97 7.38
N ASN A 172 4.93 -14.15 7.08
CA ASN A 172 5.24 -15.14 8.11
C ASN A 172 6.40 -14.68 9.04
N ALA A 173 7.25 -13.78 8.55
CA ALA A 173 8.28 -13.15 9.34
C ALA A 173 7.75 -11.93 10.13
N MET A 174 6.59 -11.37 9.75
CA MET A 174 5.95 -10.24 10.44
C MET A 174 5.02 -10.71 11.57
N LEU A 175 5.50 -11.63 12.41
CA LEU A 175 4.75 -12.06 13.59
C LEU A 175 4.74 -10.91 14.61
N TYR A 176 3.61 -10.23 14.67
CA TYR A 176 3.36 -9.10 15.57
C TYR A 176 3.60 -9.51 17.03
N LYS A 177 4.33 -8.67 17.78
CA LYS A 177 4.61 -8.84 19.19
C LYS A 177 4.09 -7.66 20.00
N SER A 178 4.47 -6.44 19.64
CA SER A 178 3.98 -5.21 20.28
C SER A 178 4.02 -4.02 19.33
N LEU A 179 3.25 -3.00 19.67
CA LEU A 179 3.22 -1.71 19.02
C LEU A 179 3.23 -0.62 20.09
N ASP A 180 4.22 0.24 20.03
CA ASP A 180 4.30 1.46 20.81
C ASP A 180 3.92 2.64 19.89
N CYS A 181 2.77 3.27 20.17
CA CYS A 181 2.38 4.50 19.51
C CYS A 181 2.86 5.67 20.36
N VAL A 182 3.98 6.25 19.97
CA VAL A 182 4.63 7.36 20.70
C VAL A 182 3.85 8.66 20.54
N GLU A 183 3.29 8.89 19.33
CA GLU A 183 2.50 10.07 19.02
C GLU A 183 1.48 9.75 17.93
N LEU A 184 0.25 10.26 18.10
CA LEU A 184 -0.78 10.24 17.08
C LEU A 184 -1.61 11.53 17.14
N SER A 185 -1.64 12.23 16.02
CA SER A 185 -2.49 13.39 15.78
C SER A 185 -3.00 13.36 14.33
N ASP A 186 -3.81 14.32 13.92
CA ASP A 186 -4.29 14.41 12.54
C ASP A 186 -3.14 14.55 11.52
N ASP A 187 -2.05 15.22 11.89
CA ASP A 187 -0.96 15.57 11.00
C ASP A 187 0.34 14.80 11.26
N ARG A 188 0.46 14.09 12.39
CA ARG A 188 1.69 13.40 12.76
C ARG A 188 1.42 12.05 13.42
N VAL A 189 2.21 11.05 13.03
CA VAL A 189 2.28 9.75 13.69
C VAL A 189 3.73 9.35 13.91
N HIS A 190 4.03 8.83 15.09
CA HIS A 190 5.26 8.14 15.42
C HIS A 190 4.91 6.81 16.07
N ALA A 191 5.24 5.72 15.41
CA ALA A 191 4.89 4.37 15.85
C ALA A 191 6.08 3.42 15.70
N ILE A 192 6.23 2.50 16.64
CA ILE A 192 7.30 1.50 16.67
C ILE A 192 6.64 0.12 16.77
N TYR A 193 6.79 -0.67 15.73
CA TYR A 193 6.36 -2.06 15.67
C TYR A 193 7.51 -2.98 16.06
N ASP A 194 7.28 -3.84 17.04
CA ASP A 194 8.17 -4.98 17.36
C ASP A 194 7.51 -6.25 16.79
N PHE A 195 8.11 -6.78 15.74
CA PHE A 195 7.85 -8.11 15.25
C PHE A 195 8.93 -9.05 15.80
N ARG A 196 8.66 -10.32 15.90
CA ARG A 196 9.64 -11.26 16.49
C ARG A 196 10.99 -11.29 15.75
N THR A 197 10.99 -10.92 14.48
CA THR A 197 12.16 -11.00 13.58
C THR A 197 12.79 -9.67 13.30
N LEU A 198 12.04 -8.59 13.45
CA LEU A 198 12.47 -7.24 13.07
C LEU A 198 11.77 -6.18 13.92
N LYS A 199 12.33 -4.98 13.90
CA LYS A 199 11.67 -3.77 14.41
C LYS A 199 11.46 -2.78 13.26
N ALA A 200 10.35 -2.08 13.31
CA ALA A 200 10.07 -1.03 12.32
C ALA A 200 9.55 0.22 13.03
N GLU A 201 10.27 1.33 12.84
CA GLU A 201 9.91 2.66 13.31
C GLU A 201 9.34 3.46 12.14
N PHE A 202 8.20 4.11 12.35
CA PHE A 202 7.54 4.96 11.38
C PHE A 202 7.34 6.36 11.93
N ILE A 203 7.82 7.35 11.19
CA ILE A 203 7.61 8.78 11.47
C ILE A 203 6.98 9.38 10.22
N ALA A 204 5.73 9.80 10.32
CA ALA A 204 5.05 10.53 9.26
C ALA A 204 4.50 11.85 9.79
N ASP A 205 4.78 12.95 9.07
CA ASP A 205 4.37 14.30 9.46
C ASP A 205 4.07 15.13 8.20
N ARG A 206 2.81 15.55 8.04
CA ARG A 206 2.35 16.37 6.90
C ARG A 206 2.26 17.87 7.23
N ASN A 207 2.93 18.29 8.31
CA ASN A 207 3.06 19.69 8.71
C ASN A 207 4.48 20.01 9.24
N SER A 208 5.48 19.30 8.73
CA SER A 208 6.88 19.44 9.12
C SER A 208 7.52 20.65 8.48
N ALA A 209 8.53 21.22 9.16
CA ALA A 209 9.38 22.28 8.61
C ALA A 209 10.36 21.77 7.54
N SER A 210 10.54 20.45 7.41
CA SER A 210 11.49 19.84 6.47
C SER A 210 10.83 18.69 5.71
N ASP A 211 11.20 18.55 4.44
CA ASP A 211 10.80 17.41 3.61
C ASP A 211 11.81 16.28 3.77
N ALA A 212 11.32 15.08 4.09
CA ALA A 212 12.10 13.86 4.09
C ALA A 212 11.27 12.69 3.56
N ARG A 213 11.92 11.80 2.84
CA ARG A 213 11.31 10.56 2.38
C ARG A 213 12.40 9.49 2.32
N THR A 214 12.67 8.88 3.46
CA THR A 214 13.81 7.96 3.61
C THR A 214 13.41 6.66 4.28
N VAL A 215 14.13 5.60 3.90
CA VAL A 215 14.11 4.30 4.58
C VAL A 215 15.52 3.98 5.03
N GLU A 216 15.75 3.89 6.32
CA GLU A 216 17.00 3.37 6.89
C GLU A 216 16.80 1.91 7.28
N ILE A 217 17.68 1.05 6.82
CA ILE A 217 17.65 -0.39 7.12
C ILE A 217 18.98 -0.77 7.76
N SER A 218 18.92 -1.33 8.96
CA SER A 218 20.12 -1.77 9.68
C SER A 218 20.06 -3.24 10.04
N MET A 219 21.21 -3.91 9.90
CA MET A 219 21.37 -5.33 10.18
C MET A 219 22.84 -5.64 10.45
N LYS A 220 23.15 -6.39 11.50
CA LYS A 220 24.51 -6.87 11.82
C LYS A 220 25.54 -5.74 11.90
N GLY A 221 25.16 -4.60 12.48
CA GLY A 221 26.06 -3.44 12.62
C GLY A 221 26.35 -2.65 11.35
N ARG A 222 25.67 -2.97 10.24
CA ARG A 222 25.69 -2.21 8.98
C ARG A 222 24.35 -1.53 8.76
N SER A 223 24.34 -0.39 8.09
CA SER A 223 23.10 0.29 7.69
C SER A 223 23.19 0.77 6.25
N VAL A 224 22.03 0.93 5.63
CA VAL A 224 21.84 1.58 4.33
C VAL A 224 20.65 2.53 4.47
N THR A 225 20.76 3.70 3.85
CA THR A 225 19.68 4.68 3.77
C THR A 225 19.27 4.85 2.32
N LEU A 226 17.98 4.67 2.04
CA LEU A 226 17.37 4.90 0.74
C LEU A 226 16.67 6.26 0.78
N ASP A 227 17.04 7.16 -0.11
CA ASP A 227 16.35 8.42 -0.32
C ASP A 227 15.29 8.26 -1.43
N LEU A 228 14.04 8.07 -1.04
CA LEU A 228 12.92 7.91 -1.97
C LEU A 228 12.51 9.23 -2.62
N GLY A 229 12.99 10.36 -2.10
CA GLY A 229 12.75 11.70 -2.64
C GLY A 229 13.70 12.10 -3.76
N ALA A 230 14.93 11.57 -3.78
CA ALA A 230 15.99 11.96 -4.71
C ALA A 230 15.61 11.79 -6.19
N TYR A 231 14.87 10.75 -6.51
CA TYR A 231 14.46 10.42 -7.89
C TYR A 231 13.29 11.26 -8.44
N ARG A 232 12.60 12.05 -7.59
CA ARG A 232 11.53 12.96 -8.05
C ARG A 232 12.01 14.01 -9.04
N ASN A 233 13.28 14.38 -8.97
CA ASN A 233 13.86 15.42 -9.80
C ASN A 233 14.17 14.96 -11.23
N GLY A 234 14.23 13.66 -11.50
CA GLY A 234 14.48 13.10 -12.83
C GLY A 234 13.19 12.93 -13.65
N ASN A 235 12.36 11.97 -13.23
CA ASN A 235 11.04 11.72 -13.84
C ASN A 235 9.99 11.51 -12.71
N PRO A 236 9.20 12.55 -12.37
CA PRO A 236 8.21 12.45 -11.29
C PRO A 236 7.05 11.49 -11.63
N ALA A 237 6.95 11.02 -12.86
CA ALA A 237 5.95 10.05 -13.28
C ALA A 237 6.46 8.61 -13.28
N TYR A 238 7.78 8.39 -13.14
CA TYR A 238 8.42 7.08 -13.28
C TYR A 238 7.72 5.97 -12.48
N ALA A 239 7.61 6.15 -11.18
CA ALA A 239 7.00 5.15 -10.31
C ALA A 239 5.54 4.85 -10.68
N LEU A 240 4.76 5.87 -11.07
CA LEU A 240 3.38 5.69 -11.47
C LEU A 240 3.25 5.02 -12.85
N GLN A 241 4.17 5.30 -13.78
CA GLN A 241 4.21 4.62 -15.09
C GLN A 241 4.54 3.13 -14.92
N HIS A 242 5.51 2.79 -14.08
CA HIS A 242 5.86 1.41 -13.77
C HIS A 242 4.74 0.68 -13.03
N GLU A 243 4.03 1.36 -12.14
CA GLU A 243 2.82 0.83 -11.48
C GLU A 243 1.75 0.47 -12.52
N HIS A 244 1.46 1.37 -13.48
CA HIS A 244 0.52 1.10 -14.57
C HIS A 244 0.96 -0.09 -15.42
N GLN A 245 2.24 -0.17 -15.76
CA GLN A 245 2.78 -1.29 -16.54
C GLN A 245 2.64 -2.61 -15.79
N ALA A 246 2.90 -2.64 -14.49
CA ALA A 246 2.71 -3.82 -13.67
C ALA A 246 1.23 -4.25 -13.64
N PHE A 247 0.31 -3.28 -13.46
CA PHE A 247 -1.12 -3.57 -13.51
C PHE A 247 -1.56 -4.12 -14.87
N LEU A 248 -1.11 -3.53 -15.98
CA LEU A 248 -1.45 -4.01 -17.32
C LEU A 248 -0.89 -5.42 -17.60
N ASN A 249 0.29 -5.75 -17.06
CA ASN A 249 0.87 -7.08 -17.14
C ASN A 249 0.00 -8.11 -16.39
N TYR A 250 -0.42 -7.80 -15.15
CA TYR A 250 -1.35 -8.65 -14.39
C TYR A 250 -2.71 -8.79 -15.09
N LEU A 251 -3.23 -7.70 -15.65
CA LEU A 251 -4.48 -7.72 -16.42
C LEU A 251 -4.39 -8.62 -17.64
N SER A 252 -3.28 -8.56 -18.38
CA SER A 252 -3.03 -9.43 -19.53
C SER A 252 -3.00 -10.91 -19.13
N SER A 253 -2.26 -11.25 -18.08
CA SER A 253 -2.20 -12.61 -17.55
C SER A 253 -3.56 -13.09 -17.06
N TYR A 254 -4.28 -12.22 -16.35
CA TYR A 254 -5.63 -12.50 -15.86
C TYR A 254 -6.63 -12.83 -16.97
N LYS A 255 -6.63 -12.05 -18.08
CA LYS A 255 -7.54 -12.25 -19.22
C LYS A 255 -7.25 -13.51 -20.02
N ASN A 256 -5.99 -13.85 -20.16
CA ASN A 256 -5.59 -14.99 -21.00
C ASN A 256 -5.89 -16.34 -20.36
N ALA A 257 -6.45 -16.37 -19.13
CA ALA A 257 -6.67 -17.57 -18.33
C ALA A 257 -5.41 -18.48 -18.22
N ALA A 258 -4.27 -17.95 -18.66
CA ALA A 258 -2.95 -18.54 -18.59
C ALA A 258 -2.28 -18.19 -17.25
N LEU A 259 -3.10 -18.05 -16.21
CA LEU A 259 -2.59 -18.00 -14.86
C LEU A 259 -2.12 -19.43 -14.56
N ASP A 260 -0.83 -19.66 -14.85
CA ASP A 260 -0.15 -20.67 -14.06
C ASP A 260 -0.33 -20.30 -12.58
N GLU A 261 -0.26 -21.28 -11.73
CA GLU A 261 -0.48 -21.08 -10.29
C GLU A 261 0.45 -19.98 -9.74
N ASP A 262 1.64 -19.80 -10.32
CA ASP A 262 2.64 -18.82 -9.91
C ASP A 262 2.23 -17.37 -10.25
N SER A 263 1.73 -17.10 -11.47
CA SER A 263 1.28 -15.76 -11.88
C SER A 263 0.02 -15.32 -11.13
N ALA A 264 -0.90 -16.26 -10.83
CA ALA A 264 -2.06 -15.99 -9.98
C ALA A 264 -1.63 -15.67 -8.54
N TYR A 265 -0.54 -16.29 -8.08
CA TYR A 265 -0.01 -16.09 -6.74
C TYR A 265 0.58 -14.68 -6.57
N ASP A 266 1.28 -14.13 -7.57
CA ASP A 266 1.98 -12.85 -7.46
C ASP A 266 1.03 -11.67 -7.30
N TRP A 267 0.00 -11.51 -8.16
CA TRP A 267 -0.94 -10.40 -8.00
C TRP A 267 -1.75 -10.51 -6.71
N TYR A 268 -2.10 -11.73 -6.30
CA TYR A 268 -2.83 -11.96 -5.06
C TYR A 268 -1.96 -11.65 -3.84
N ARG A 269 -0.67 -11.95 -3.90
CA ARG A 269 0.31 -11.60 -2.87
C ARG A 269 0.41 -10.09 -2.72
N ASP A 270 0.56 -9.34 -3.81
CA ASP A 270 0.63 -7.87 -3.78
C ASP A 270 -0.62 -7.25 -3.18
N PHE A 271 -1.78 -7.77 -3.54
CA PHE A 271 -3.05 -7.34 -2.94
C PHE A 271 -3.16 -7.72 -1.46
N TYR A 272 -2.67 -8.90 -1.11
CA TYR A 272 -2.60 -9.34 0.29
C TYR A 272 -1.75 -8.39 1.12
N ASP A 273 -0.56 -8.06 0.67
CA ASP A 273 0.38 -7.20 1.38
C ASP A 273 -0.21 -5.80 1.56
N ALA A 274 -0.87 -5.24 0.54
CA ALA A 274 -1.57 -3.97 0.62
C ALA A 274 -2.73 -3.98 1.66
N CYS A 275 -3.52 -5.05 1.70
CA CYS A 275 -4.56 -5.21 2.72
C CYS A 275 -3.98 -5.37 4.12
N TYR A 276 -2.88 -6.12 4.26
CA TYR A 276 -2.20 -6.32 5.54
C TYR A 276 -1.58 -5.01 6.05
N ALA A 277 -1.04 -4.17 5.18
CA ALA A 277 -0.58 -2.84 5.55
C ALA A 277 -1.71 -2.00 6.16
N VAL A 278 -2.94 -2.05 5.61
CA VAL A 278 -4.10 -1.37 6.19
C VAL A 278 -4.43 -1.92 7.58
N VAL A 279 -4.39 -3.24 7.77
CA VAL A 279 -4.62 -3.87 9.08
C VAL A 279 -3.62 -3.37 10.12
N LEU A 280 -2.33 -3.33 9.78
CA LEU A 280 -1.29 -2.86 10.69
C LEU A 280 -1.46 -1.37 11.03
N VAL A 281 -1.80 -0.54 10.04
CA VAL A 281 -2.06 0.89 10.26
C VAL A 281 -3.29 1.10 11.15
N ALA A 282 -4.36 0.33 10.97
CA ALA A 282 -5.58 0.42 11.78
C ALA A 282 -5.33 0.14 13.28
N LEU A 283 -4.38 -0.74 13.61
CA LEU A 283 -3.99 -1.06 14.99
C LEU A 283 -3.51 0.17 15.77
N ILE A 284 -2.88 1.15 15.12
CA ILE A 284 -2.41 2.38 15.77
C ILE A 284 -3.58 3.13 16.40
N GLY A 285 -4.62 3.40 15.60
CA GLY A 285 -5.80 4.14 16.07
C GLY A 285 -6.54 3.42 17.19
N GLU A 286 -6.62 2.08 17.12
CA GLU A 286 -7.27 1.28 18.16
C GLU A 286 -6.49 1.31 19.48
N LEU A 287 -5.17 1.13 19.44
CA LEU A 287 -4.32 1.13 20.63
C LEU A 287 -4.24 2.52 21.26
N TYR A 288 -4.15 3.56 20.46
CA TYR A 288 -4.12 4.94 20.95
C TYR A 288 -5.43 5.32 21.66
N LYS A 289 -6.58 4.90 21.11
CA LYS A 289 -7.88 5.10 21.78
C LYS A 289 -7.96 4.34 23.11
N LYS A 290 -7.46 3.09 23.17
CA LYS A 290 -7.44 2.29 24.42
C LYS A 290 -6.50 2.89 25.47
N GLY A 291 -5.32 3.39 25.10
CA GLY A 291 -4.39 4.05 26.01
C GLY A 291 -4.98 5.29 26.64
N ARG A 292 -5.65 6.15 25.86
CA ARG A 292 -6.35 7.33 26.38
C ARG A 292 -7.56 7.00 27.25
N ALA A 293 -8.29 5.92 26.97
CA ALA A 293 -9.38 5.46 27.83
C ALA A 293 -8.86 5.11 29.24
N ASN A 294 -7.73 4.43 29.33
CA ASN A 294 -7.10 4.08 30.61
C ASN A 294 -6.59 5.31 31.39
N GLU A 295 -6.19 6.39 30.72
CA GLU A 295 -5.79 7.67 31.36
C GLU A 295 -7.00 8.46 31.89
N ILE A 296 -8.17 8.32 31.28
CA ILE A 296 -9.41 8.97 31.71
C ILE A 296 -9.99 8.24 32.91
N ASP A 297 -9.94 6.92 32.95
CA ASP A 297 -10.42 6.12 34.07
C ASP A 297 -9.48 6.15 35.30
N ALA A 298 -8.24 6.62 35.14
CA ALA A 298 -7.25 6.76 36.21
C ALA A 298 -7.28 8.15 36.87
N LYS A 299 -8.15 9.09 36.44
CA LYS A 299 -8.40 10.40 37.04
C LYS A 299 -9.77 10.44 37.68
#